data_cf064494cd8c9e6e3200741b32f22736
#
_entry.id   cf064494cd8c9e6e3200741b32f22736
#
_cell.length_a   1.000
_cell.length_b   1.000
_cell.length_c   1.000
_cell.angle_alpha   90.00
_cell.angle_beta   90.00
_cell.angle_gamma   90.00
#
_symmetry.space_group_name_H-M   'P 1'
#
loop_
_entity.id
_entity.type
_entity.pdbx_description
1 polymer ?
#
loop_
_entity_poly.entity_id
_entity_poly.type
_entity_poly.pdbx_seq_one_letter_code
_entity_poly.pdbx_strand_id
1 'polypeptide(L)'
;MKKAIRRIFKWLGILLLIHIVGILGWRLLYRRDLVDSPYDLDKQGQIINTWDSAMADGILTQEEIAIHYAPQIDQAVNVLLSAGGRGDFITAVNYDGDWSCLNNWENLTAGDLGAVVYYSVQETDTHYYVGYYFYHPRDDAEIWLDRHENDLEGIMLCVPKSADGYDFPTMMYTQGHGNLFFYFGDGLLDGEKMLAGSIYGGSLTTTYLDRPHLYIAPNGTLYNQGHSVSASGWHFPYWSVGNSGVRYFYGGEAKKPLFWNGPFEDNMCSYDLCPLDELWAFRNGPYDGSSVFGSYGAFDGDNWGEDRANPPWAWRNKTAYGFGGSFLSDPVWTFNRAVSGMNLSANYVDNAYADWKLTFGKASLPAHVKPEDVTLHLLRDGWEFGGNDWFTLTADGNGWYDLRLCEGRDTLFAAQPAGGTWKMEVRDKDGKVVTGAFAAVTAEYIGK
;
A
#
# COMPACT_ATOMS: atom_id res chain seq x y z
N MET A 1 -10.65 50.98 1.50
CA MET A 1 -10.38 49.57 1.86
C MET A 1 -11.65 48.73 2.01
N LYS A 2 -12.60 48.98 2.90
CA LYS A 2 -13.83 48.18 3.10
C LYS A 2 -14.71 48.00 1.85
N LYS A 3 -14.84 49.03 0.97
CA LYS A 3 -15.60 48.89 -0.30
C LYS A 3 -14.91 48.02 -1.32
N ALA A 4 -13.58 48.01 -1.40
CA ALA A 4 -12.81 47.13 -2.30
C ALA A 4 -12.92 45.66 -1.86
N ILE A 5 -12.76 45.43 -0.56
CA ILE A 5 -12.90 44.07 0.04
C ILE A 5 -14.30 43.51 -0.23
N ARG A 6 -15.37 44.30 -0.02
CA ARG A 6 -16.75 43.87 -0.37
C ARG A 6 -16.94 43.55 -1.84
N ARG A 7 -16.29 44.27 -2.76
CA ARG A 7 -16.34 43.97 -4.19
C ARG A 7 -15.62 42.65 -4.51
N ILE A 8 -14.46 42.40 -3.90
CA ILE A 8 -13.70 41.15 -4.08
C ILE A 8 -14.56 39.97 -3.61
N PHE A 9 -15.12 40.03 -2.40
CA PHE A 9 -15.98 38.95 -1.91
C PHE A 9 -17.23 38.73 -2.78
N LYS A 10 -17.81 39.79 -3.31
CA LYS A 10 -18.95 39.66 -4.24
C LYS A 10 -18.56 38.93 -5.52
N TRP A 11 -17.39 39.24 -6.09
CA TRP A 11 -16.92 38.59 -7.33
C TRP A 11 -16.51 37.16 -7.05
N LEU A 12 -15.86 36.84 -5.94
CA LEU A 12 -15.55 35.47 -5.52
C LEU A 12 -16.83 34.64 -5.34
N GLY A 13 -17.88 35.23 -4.72
CA GLY A 13 -19.17 34.54 -4.60
C GLY A 13 -19.84 34.27 -5.94
N ILE A 14 -19.75 35.22 -6.90
CA ILE A 14 -20.27 35.03 -8.27
C ILE A 14 -19.50 33.96 -8.99
N LEU A 15 -18.16 33.94 -8.92
CA LEU A 15 -17.33 32.92 -9.54
C LEU A 15 -17.61 31.54 -8.94
N LEU A 16 -17.77 31.45 -7.64
CA LEU A 16 -18.14 30.20 -6.95
C LEU A 16 -19.52 29.72 -7.42
N LEU A 17 -20.49 30.62 -7.55
CA LEU A 17 -21.84 30.27 -8.04
C LEU A 17 -21.81 29.80 -9.49
N ILE A 18 -21.05 30.47 -10.37
CA ILE A 18 -20.85 30.04 -11.77
C ILE A 18 -20.21 28.65 -11.80
N HIS A 19 -19.22 28.39 -10.95
CA HIS A 19 -18.57 27.09 -10.88
C HIS A 19 -19.56 26.00 -10.43
N ILE A 20 -20.34 26.25 -9.38
CA ILE A 20 -21.38 25.31 -8.90
C ILE A 20 -22.44 25.06 -9.97
N VAL A 21 -22.93 26.10 -10.64
CA VAL A 21 -23.93 25.98 -11.72
C VAL A 21 -23.32 25.25 -12.92
N GLY A 22 -22.06 25.50 -13.25
CA GLY A 22 -21.32 24.78 -14.28
C GLY A 22 -21.22 23.27 -13.99
N ILE A 23 -20.85 22.91 -12.76
CA ILE A 23 -20.78 21.51 -12.33
C ILE A 23 -22.16 20.85 -12.35
N LEU A 24 -23.19 21.51 -11.84
CA LEU A 24 -24.55 20.98 -11.85
C LEU A 24 -25.10 20.83 -13.28
N GLY A 25 -24.84 21.84 -14.14
CA GLY A 25 -25.20 21.78 -15.55
C GLY A 25 -24.50 20.67 -16.30
N TRP A 26 -23.21 20.52 -16.05
CA TRP A 26 -22.42 19.41 -16.59
C TRP A 26 -22.99 18.06 -16.16
N ARG A 27 -23.28 17.86 -14.88
CA ARG A 27 -23.90 16.63 -14.38
C ARG A 27 -25.26 16.31 -15.02
N LEU A 28 -26.08 17.34 -15.27
CA LEU A 28 -27.39 17.16 -15.89
C LEU A 28 -27.29 16.86 -17.40
N LEU A 29 -26.34 17.49 -18.09
CA LEU A 29 -26.16 17.35 -19.56
C LEU A 29 -25.40 16.05 -19.92
N TYR A 30 -24.54 15.55 -19.03
CA TYR A 30 -23.74 14.35 -19.25
C TYR A 30 -24.26 13.12 -18.48
N ARG A 31 -25.49 13.17 -17.95
CA ARG A 31 -26.21 11.96 -17.59
C ARG A 31 -26.49 11.19 -18.87
N ARG A 32 -25.59 10.28 -19.22
CA ARG A 32 -25.90 9.31 -20.28
C ARG A 32 -26.92 8.31 -19.74
N ASP A 33 -27.74 7.82 -20.69
CA ASP A 33 -28.55 6.66 -20.41
C ASP A 33 -27.66 5.52 -19.91
N LEU A 34 -28.18 4.78 -18.95
CA LEU A 34 -27.51 3.63 -18.35
C LEU A 34 -27.02 2.72 -19.48
N VAL A 35 -25.72 2.54 -19.57
CA VAL A 35 -25.16 1.49 -20.40
C VAL A 35 -25.34 0.21 -19.62
N ASP A 36 -25.89 -0.83 -20.24
CA ASP A 36 -25.97 -2.15 -19.64
C ASP A 36 -24.58 -2.49 -19.08
N SER A 37 -24.52 -2.72 -17.76
CA SER A 37 -23.27 -3.07 -17.13
C SER A 37 -22.69 -4.30 -17.83
N PRO A 38 -21.41 -4.28 -18.23
CA PRO A 38 -20.77 -5.48 -18.77
C PRO A 38 -20.60 -6.57 -17.70
N TYR A 39 -21.12 -6.34 -16.50
CA TYR A 39 -21.03 -7.21 -15.37
C TYR A 39 -21.91 -8.44 -15.55
N ASP A 40 -21.28 -9.58 -15.66
CA ASP A 40 -21.93 -10.87 -15.74
C ASP A 40 -22.04 -11.49 -14.36
N LEU A 41 -23.21 -11.36 -13.73
CA LEU A 41 -23.52 -11.94 -12.41
C LEU A 41 -23.34 -13.47 -12.40
N ASP A 42 -23.51 -14.13 -13.55
CA ASP A 42 -23.29 -15.57 -13.66
C ASP A 42 -21.80 -15.93 -13.53
N LYS A 43 -20.89 -15.04 -13.93
CA LYS A 43 -19.45 -15.20 -13.68
C LYS A 43 -19.07 -15.04 -12.24
N GLN A 44 -19.73 -14.17 -11.47
CA GLN A 44 -19.54 -14.11 -10.02
C GLN A 44 -19.88 -15.45 -9.34
N GLY A 45 -21.00 -16.06 -9.73
CA GLY A 45 -21.36 -17.39 -9.27
C GLY A 45 -20.31 -18.46 -9.63
N GLN A 46 -19.71 -18.36 -10.81
CA GLN A 46 -18.63 -19.26 -11.23
C GLN A 46 -17.34 -19.03 -10.44
N ILE A 47 -17.00 -17.79 -10.11
CA ILE A 47 -15.81 -17.47 -9.28
C ILE A 47 -16.00 -17.99 -7.85
N ILE A 48 -17.20 -17.92 -7.28
CA ILE A 48 -17.53 -18.49 -5.98
C ILE A 48 -17.42 -20.02 -6.00
N ASN A 49 -17.96 -20.66 -7.05
CA ASN A 49 -17.84 -22.11 -7.23
C ASN A 49 -16.40 -22.58 -7.44
N THR A 50 -15.54 -21.71 -7.95
CA THR A 50 -14.10 -21.98 -8.11
C THR A 50 -13.41 -22.12 -6.75
N TRP A 51 -13.85 -21.37 -5.73
CA TRP A 51 -13.31 -21.50 -4.37
C TRP A 51 -13.59 -22.87 -3.75
N ASP A 52 -14.82 -23.33 -3.83
CA ASP A 52 -15.19 -24.69 -3.36
C ASP A 52 -14.39 -25.77 -4.11
N SER A 53 -14.07 -25.51 -5.38
CA SER A 53 -13.22 -26.40 -6.18
C SER A 53 -11.76 -26.35 -5.77
N ALA A 54 -11.24 -25.19 -5.43
CA ALA A 54 -9.87 -24.99 -4.94
C ALA A 54 -9.67 -25.70 -3.60
N MET A 55 -10.64 -25.64 -2.71
CA MET A 55 -10.61 -26.34 -1.42
C MET A 55 -10.78 -27.84 -1.54
N ALA A 56 -11.27 -28.36 -2.67
CA ALA A 56 -11.60 -29.77 -2.83
C ALA A 56 -10.37 -30.68 -2.87
N ASP A 57 -9.20 -30.20 -3.27
CA ASP A 57 -7.94 -30.97 -3.26
C ASP A 57 -7.13 -30.82 -1.96
N GLY A 58 -7.58 -29.93 -1.05
CA GLY A 58 -6.96 -29.68 0.24
C GLY A 58 -5.67 -28.86 0.17
N ILE A 59 -5.35 -28.26 -0.98
CA ILE A 59 -4.17 -27.43 -1.20
C ILE A 59 -4.63 -26.04 -1.67
N LEU A 60 -4.31 -24.99 -0.91
CA LEU A 60 -4.57 -23.61 -1.32
C LEU A 60 -3.32 -23.03 -1.97
N THR A 61 -3.45 -22.67 -3.23
CA THR A 61 -2.42 -21.91 -3.93
C THR A 61 -2.51 -20.42 -3.58
N GLN A 62 -1.41 -19.70 -3.76
CA GLN A 62 -1.39 -18.24 -3.56
C GLN A 62 -2.39 -17.52 -4.48
N GLU A 63 -2.55 -17.99 -5.71
CA GLU A 63 -3.52 -17.45 -6.67
C GLU A 63 -4.96 -17.65 -6.17
N GLU A 64 -5.31 -18.84 -5.69
CA GLU A 64 -6.65 -19.12 -5.16
C GLU A 64 -6.97 -18.27 -3.94
N ILE A 65 -6.00 -18.08 -3.04
CA ILE A 65 -6.13 -17.16 -1.89
C ILE A 65 -6.37 -15.72 -2.39
N ALA A 66 -5.57 -15.26 -3.36
CA ALA A 66 -5.71 -13.92 -3.92
C ALA A 66 -7.05 -13.74 -4.65
N ILE A 67 -7.53 -14.73 -5.37
CA ILE A 67 -8.86 -14.69 -6.03
C ILE A 67 -9.97 -14.58 -5.00
N HIS A 68 -9.88 -15.32 -3.91
CA HIS A 68 -10.93 -15.31 -2.88
C HIS A 68 -11.12 -13.94 -2.25
N TYR A 69 -10.04 -13.29 -1.86
CA TYR A 69 -10.08 -11.97 -1.20
C TYR A 69 -9.98 -10.78 -2.17
N ALA A 70 -10.02 -11.03 -3.48
CA ALA A 70 -9.87 -9.99 -4.49
C ALA A 70 -10.86 -8.84 -4.29
N PRO A 71 -10.39 -7.59 -4.09
CA PRO A 71 -11.24 -6.48 -3.64
C PRO A 71 -12.23 -6.02 -4.71
N GLN A 72 -13.36 -5.48 -4.27
CA GLN A 72 -14.14 -4.56 -5.07
C GLN A 72 -13.59 -3.15 -4.88
N ILE A 73 -13.38 -2.41 -5.97
CA ILE A 73 -12.68 -1.13 -5.93
C ILE A 73 -13.54 -0.08 -6.62
N ASP A 74 -13.91 0.96 -5.89
CA ASP A 74 -14.53 2.17 -6.44
C ASP A 74 -13.42 3.19 -6.73
N GLN A 75 -12.93 3.21 -7.97
CA GLN A 75 -11.94 4.18 -8.45
C GLN A 75 -12.64 5.45 -8.91
N ALA A 76 -12.46 6.53 -8.18
CA ALA A 76 -12.91 7.83 -8.67
C ALA A 76 -12.06 8.32 -9.85
N VAL A 77 -12.68 9.04 -10.79
CA VAL A 77 -12.03 9.49 -12.02
C VAL A 77 -12.18 10.99 -12.19
N ASN A 78 -11.07 11.69 -12.38
CA ASN A 78 -11.07 13.11 -12.71
C ASN A 78 -10.99 13.32 -14.22
N VAL A 79 -12.14 13.41 -14.87
CA VAL A 79 -12.25 13.57 -16.33
C VAL A 79 -11.68 14.87 -16.86
N LEU A 80 -11.34 15.82 -16.03
CA LEU A 80 -10.73 17.10 -16.41
C LEU A 80 -9.21 17.03 -16.53
N LEU A 81 -8.61 15.98 -15.98
CA LEU A 81 -7.17 15.74 -15.97
C LEU A 81 -6.82 14.46 -16.75
N SER A 82 -5.55 14.18 -16.87
CA SER A 82 -4.99 12.93 -17.37
C SER A 82 -5.66 12.38 -18.63
N ALA A 83 -5.68 13.19 -19.69
CA ALA A 83 -6.32 12.83 -20.95
C ALA A 83 -7.78 12.37 -20.75
N GLY A 84 -8.51 13.09 -19.89
CA GLY A 84 -9.91 12.86 -19.60
C GLY A 84 -10.12 11.72 -18.60
N GLY A 85 -9.26 11.58 -17.62
CA GLY A 85 -9.37 10.62 -16.51
C GLY A 85 -8.72 9.26 -16.79
N ARG A 86 -8.04 9.08 -17.92
CA ARG A 86 -7.36 7.80 -18.21
C ARG A 86 -6.21 7.50 -17.25
N GLY A 87 -5.57 8.54 -16.70
CA GLY A 87 -4.53 8.39 -15.70
C GLY A 87 -5.03 7.78 -14.38
N ASP A 88 -6.33 7.86 -14.10
CA ASP A 88 -6.96 7.26 -12.94
C ASP A 88 -7.31 5.77 -13.14
N PHE A 89 -7.13 5.21 -14.33
CA PHE A 89 -7.47 3.82 -14.55
C PHE A 89 -6.40 2.88 -14.00
N ILE A 90 -6.84 1.86 -13.26
CA ILE A 90 -5.98 0.78 -12.82
C ILE A 90 -5.58 -0.07 -14.03
N THR A 91 -4.28 -0.30 -14.23
CA THR A 91 -3.78 -1.05 -15.39
C THR A 91 -2.48 -1.79 -15.09
N ALA A 92 -1.95 -2.52 -16.09
CA ALA A 92 -0.62 -3.11 -15.99
C ALA A 92 0.48 -2.04 -16.15
N VAL A 93 1.64 -2.25 -15.54
CA VAL A 93 2.79 -1.34 -15.67
C VAL A 93 3.26 -1.24 -17.12
N ASN A 94 3.21 -2.34 -17.87
CA ASN A 94 3.57 -2.40 -19.29
C ASN A 94 2.35 -2.25 -20.22
N TYR A 95 1.36 -1.44 -19.85
CA TYR A 95 0.10 -1.24 -20.56
C TYR A 95 0.26 -0.76 -22.00
N ASP A 96 1.36 -0.15 -22.32
CA ASP A 96 1.69 0.36 -23.67
C ASP A 96 2.55 -0.61 -24.51
N GLY A 97 2.86 -1.78 -23.94
CA GLY A 97 3.59 -2.86 -24.61
C GLY A 97 5.10 -2.85 -24.36
N ASP A 98 5.60 -1.94 -23.55
CA ASP A 98 7.00 -1.94 -23.10
C ASP A 98 7.14 -1.77 -21.57
N TRP A 99 8.36 -1.83 -21.08
CA TRP A 99 8.68 -1.65 -19.67
C TRP A 99 9.31 -0.29 -19.36
N SER A 100 9.32 0.62 -20.33
CA SER A 100 9.77 2.00 -20.11
C SER A 100 8.67 2.78 -19.40
N CYS A 101 8.93 3.19 -18.20
CA CYS A 101 8.01 4.05 -17.44
C CYS A 101 8.29 5.55 -17.67
N LEU A 102 9.06 5.90 -18.72
CA LEU A 102 9.46 7.27 -19.08
C LEU A 102 8.55 7.90 -20.15
N ASN A 103 7.58 7.19 -20.67
CA ASN A 103 6.79 7.59 -21.84
C ASN A 103 5.27 7.54 -21.59
N ASN A 104 4.87 7.49 -20.32
CA ASN A 104 3.46 7.43 -19.95
C ASN A 104 2.69 8.70 -20.30
N TRP A 105 3.38 9.86 -20.41
CA TRP A 105 2.74 11.09 -20.87
C TRP A 105 2.25 10.97 -22.31
N GLU A 106 3.03 10.34 -23.16
CA GLU A 106 2.78 10.17 -24.59
C GLU A 106 1.84 9.00 -24.87
N ASN A 107 2.03 7.88 -24.14
CA ASN A 107 1.42 6.60 -24.49
C ASN A 107 0.06 6.35 -23.83
N LEU A 108 -0.36 7.17 -22.85
CA LEU A 108 -1.59 6.97 -22.08
C LEU A 108 -2.86 6.82 -22.97
N THR A 109 -2.91 7.45 -24.12
CA THR A 109 -4.07 7.38 -25.02
C THR A 109 -4.00 6.25 -26.03
N ALA A 110 -2.82 5.69 -26.26
CA ALA A 110 -2.55 4.66 -27.27
C ALA A 110 -2.44 3.26 -26.65
N GLY A 111 -2.09 3.18 -25.36
CA GLY A 111 -1.86 1.94 -24.65
C GLY A 111 -3.12 1.13 -24.34
N ASP A 112 -2.91 -0.10 -23.92
CA ASP A 112 -3.97 -0.99 -23.47
C ASP A 112 -4.27 -0.79 -22.00
N LEU A 113 -5.25 0.03 -21.65
CA LEU A 113 -5.69 0.30 -20.28
C LEU A 113 -6.62 -0.80 -19.75
N GLY A 114 -6.39 -2.05 -20.11
CA GLY A 114 -7.05 -3.19 -19.50
C GLY A 114 -6.73 -3.27 -17.99
N ALA A 115 -7.76 -3.48 -17.19
CA ALA A 115 -7.63 -3.42 -15.74
C ALA A 115 -6.87 -4.62 -15.18
N VAL A 116 -5.74 -4.36 -14.52
CA VAL A 116 -4.89 -5.35 -13.86
C VAL A 116 -4.65 -4.92 -12.43
N VAL A 117 -4.78 -5.84 -11.49
CA VAL A 117 -4.43 -5.66 -10.08
C VAL A 117 -3.32 -6.63 -9.74
N TYR A 118 -2.19 -6.11 -9.26
CA TYR A 118 -1.09 -6.96 -8.80
C TYR A 118 -1.40 -7.51 -7.40
N TYR A 119 -0.94 -8.73 -7.12
CA TYR A 119 -1.15 -9.35 -5.81
C TYR A 119 0.11 -10.01 -5.27
N SER A 120 0.17 -10.11 -3.94
CA SER A 120 1.15 -10.90 -3.20
C SER A 120 0.47 -11.71 -2.12
N VAL A 121 1.01 -12.88 -1.80
CA VAL A 121 0.59 -13.67 -0.64
C VAL A 121 1.83 -14.07 0.13
N GLN A 122 1.87 -13.72 1.41
CA GLN A 122 2.83 -14.27 2.36
C GLN A 122 2.08 -15.08 3.40
N GLU A 123 2.74 -16.07 3.97
CA GLU A 123 2.13 -17.04 4.84
C GLU A 123 2.95 -17.24 6.12
N THR A 124 2.28 -17.15 7.26
CA THR A 124 2.83 -17.63 8.54
C THR A 124 2.11 -18.92 8.97
N ASP A 125 2.55 -19.49 10.07
CA ASP A 125 1.88 -20.65 10.68
C ASP A 125 0.42 -20.37 11.08
N THR A 126 0.03 -19.09 11.26
CA THR A 126 -1.30 -18.70 11.77
C THR A 126 -2.12 -17.80 10.84
N HIS A 127 -1.49 -17.13 9.89
CA HIS A 127 -2.16 -16.12 9.05
C HIS A 127 -1.66 -16.13 7.60
N TYR A 128 -2.53 -15.70 6.69
CA TYR A 128 -2.16 -15.20 5.38
C TYR A 128 -2.11 -13.67 5.39
N TYR A 129 -1.15 -13.12 4.66
CA TYR A 129 -1.02 -11.69 4.38
C TYR A 129 -1.18 -11.50 2.88
N VAL A 130 -2.32 -10.92 2.50
CA VAL A 130 -2.71 -10.83 1.08
C VAL A 130 -2.65 -9.38 0.65
N GLY A 131 -1.68 -9.05 -0.18
CA GLY A 131 -1.47 -7.72 -0.74
C GLY A 131 -2.16 -7.55 -2.08
N TYR A 132 -2.72 -6.37 -2.35
CA TYR A 132 -3.19 -5.94 -3.66
C TYR A 132 -2.65 -4.57 -3.98
N TYR A 133 -2.18 -4.39 -5.22
CA TYR A 133 -1.47 -3.19 -5.66
C TYR A 133 -2.09 -2.66 -6.93
N PHE A 134 -2.35 -1.35 -6.96
CA PHE A 134 -3.09 -0.65 -7.98
C PHE A 134 -2.16 0.32 -8.68
N TYR A 135 -1.78 -0.02 -9.91
CA TYR A 135 -0.92 0.84 -10.71
C TYR A 135 -1.74 1.77 -11.58
N HIS A 136 -1.34 3.03 -11.58
CA HIS A 136 -1.87 4.10 -12.39
C HIS A 136 -0.73 4.68 -13.24
N PRO A 137 -0.93 4.89 -14.55
CA PRO A 137 0.13 5.40 -15.42
C PRO A 137 0.65 6.78 -15.04
N ARG A 138 -0.19 7.58 -14.38
CA ARG A 138 0.13 8.97 -14.03
C ARG A 138 -0.58 9.40 -12.76
N ASP A 139 0.10 10.17 -11.91
CA ASP A 139 -0.52 11.09 -10.97
C ASP A 139 -0.48 12.51 -11.57
N ASP A 140 -1.64 13.07 -11.87
CA ASP A 140 -1.78 14.35 -12.56
C ASP A 140 -2.44 15.36 -11.61
N ALA A 141 -2.02 16.60 -11.66
CA ALA A 141 -2.56 17.66 -10.83
C ALA A 141 -2.78 18.94 -11.63
N GLU A 142 -3.69 19.82 -11.17
CA GLU A 142 -3.86 21.13 -11.77
C GLU A 142 -2.61 21.99 -11.64
N ILE A 143 -1.80 21.74 -10.61
CA ILE A 143 -0.52 22.41 -10.38
C ILE A 143 0.60 21.55 -10.92
N TRP A 144 1.34 22.06 -11.90
CA TRP A 144 2.42 21.36 -12.58
C TRP A 144 3.55 20.85 -11.65
N LEU A 145 3.63 21.34 -10.41
CA LEU A 145 4.66 20.95 -9.44
C LEU A 145 4.41 19.57 -8.79
N ASP A 146 3.21 19.02 -8.96
CA ASP A 146 2.76 17.81 -8.28
C ASP A 146 2.33 16.73 -9.27
N ARG A 147 2.99 16.69 -10.41
CA ARG A 147 2.72 15.74 -11.49
C ARG A 147 3.87 14.79 -11.62
N HIS A 148 3.57 13.52 -11.76
CA HIS A 148 4.57 12.51 -12.10
C HIS A 148 3.96 11.38 -12.93
N GLU A 149 4.82 10.70 -13.68
CA GLU A 149 4.50 9.41 -14.26
C GLU A 149 4.56 8.35 -13.18
N ASN A 150 3.79 7.32 -13.37
CA ASN A 150 3.67 6.18 -12.49
C ASN A 150 3.15 6.53 -11.09
N ASP A 151 2.16 5.81 -10.68
CA ASP A 151 1.71 5.80 -9.30
C ASP A 151 1.30 4.38 -8.92
N LEU A 152 1.62 3.98 -7.70
CA LEU A 152 1.30 2.64 -7.20
C LEU A 152 0.91 2.72 -5.73
N GLU A 153 -0.34 2.40 -5.48
CA GLU A 153 -0.92 2.33 -4.15
C GLU A 153 -1.36 0.90 -3.84
N GLY A 154 -1.65 0.59 -2.59
CA GLY A 154 -2.07 -0.77 -2.28
C GLY A 154 -2.63 -0.97 -0.88
N ILE A 155 -3.03 -2.22 -0.66
CA ILE A 155 -3.53 -2.71 0.62
C ILE A 155 -2.82 -4.00 1.02
N MET A 156 -2.85 -4.30 2.30
CA MET A 156 -2.46 -5.60 2.85
C MET A 156 -3.52 -6.08 3.83
N LEU A 157 -4.04 -7.26 3.58
CA LEU A 157 -4.98 -7.95 4.48
C LEU A 157 -4.23 -8.85 5.44
N CYS A 158 -4.73 -8.95 6.67
CA CYS A 158 -4.35 -9.95 7.66
C CYS A 158 -5.51 -10.93 7.83
N VAL A 159 -5.33 -12.16 7.40
CA VAL A 159 -6.36 -13.19 7.37
C VAL A 159 -5.95 -14.36 8.25
N PRO A 160 -6.68 -14.67 9.34
CA PRO A 160 -6.41 -15.85 10.15
C PRO A 160 -6.62 -17.13 9.32
N LYS A 161 -5.83 -18.15 9.61
CA LYS A 161 -6.06 -19.49 9.08
C LYS A 161 -7.08 -20.20 9.97
N SER A 162 -8.19 -20.64 9.37
CA SER A 162 -9.17 -21.49 10.04
C SER A 162 -8.97 -22.95 9.69
N ALA A 163 -9.66 -23.82 10.42
CA ALA A 163 -9.68 -25.27 10.13
C ALA A 163 -10.30 -25.58 8.75
N ASP A 164 -11.15 -24.67 8.27
CA ASP A 164 -11.84 -24.80 6.98
C ASP A 164 -11.07 -24.15 5.82
N GLY A 165 -9.82 -23.66 6.09
CA GLY A 165 -8.87 -23.17 5.11
C GLY A 165 -8.78 -21.63 5.02
N TYR A 166 -9.85 -20.90 5.28
CA TYR A 166 -9.87 -19.44 5.27
C TYR A 166 -10.81 -18.88 6.33
N ASP A 167 -10.59 -17.63 6.69
CA ASP A 167 -11.45 -16.88 7.59
C ASP A 167 -11.63 -15.45 7.08
N PHE A 168 -12.45 -14.68 7.74
CA PHE A 168 -12.68 -13.27 7.44
C PHE A 168 -11.41 -12.45 7.69
N PRO A 169 -11.04 -11.48 6.82
CA PRO A 169 -9.93 -10.59 7.10
C PRO A 169 -10.16 -9.79 8.38
N THR A 170 -9.30 -9.97 9.36
CA THR A 170 -9.46 -9.31 10.66
C THR A 170 -8.94 -7.88 10.66
N MET A 171 -7.96 -7.61 9.83
CA MET A 171 -7.33 -6.30 9.68
C MET A 171 -6.92 -6.05 8.24
N MET A 172 -6.80 -4.78 7.92
CA MET A 172 -6.24 -4.28 6.67
C MET A 172 -5.43 -3.02 6.96
N TYR A 173 -4.36 -2.80 6.25
CA TYR A 173 -3.82 -1.46 6.10
C TYR A 173 -3.75 -1.07 4.62
N THR A 174 -3.93 0.22 4.38
CA THR A 174 -3.80 0.82 3.06
C THR A 174 -2.62 1.77 3.04
N GLN A 175 -2.00 1.92 1.89
CA GLN A 175 -0.97 2.92 1.65
C GLN A 175 -1.59 4.12 0.91
N GLY A 176 -1.19 5.32 1.28
CA GLY A 176 -1.54 6.56 0.60
C GLY A 176 -0.55 7.65 0.95
N HIS A 177 0.16 8.23 -0.04
CA HIS A 177 1.15 9.30 0.12
C HIS A 177 2.22 9.02 1.19
N GLY A 178 2.65 7.76 1.30
CA GLY A 178 3.63 7.33 2.29
C GLY A 178 3.10 7.26 3.72
N ASN A 179 1.79 7.21 3.91
CA ASN A 179 1.15 6.93 5.19
C ASN A 179 0.44 5.58 5.14
N LEU A 180 0.41 4.88 6.27
CA LEU A 180 -0.38 3.66 6.43
C LEU A 180 -1.60 3.95 7.29
N PHE A 181 -2.76 3.56 6.77
CA PHE A 181 -4.05 3.68 7.45
C PHE A 181 -4.56 2.28 7.79
N PHE A 182 -4.89 2.05 9.07
CA PHE A 182 -5.27 0.74 9.58
C PHE A 182 -6.79 0.64 9.76
N TYR A 183 -7.36 -0.44 9.25
CA TYR A 183 -8.77 -0.77 9.30
C TYR A 183 -8.96 -2.12 9.99
N PHE A 184 -10.06 -2.24 10.73
CA PHE A 184 -10.32 -3.42 11.53
C PHE A 184 -11.70 -3.99 11.22
N GLY A 185 -11.80 -5.33 11.22
CA GLY A 185 -13.05 -6.04 11.17
C GLY A 185 -13.91 -5.79 12.40
N ASP A 186 -15.19 -6.06 12.29
CA ASP A 186 -16.18 -5.80 13.33
C ASP A 186 -15.79 -6.41 14.68
N GLY A 187 -15.80 -5.57 15.72
CA GLY A 187 -15.61 -5.95 17.11
C GLY A 187 -14.17 -6.23 17.56
N LEU A 188 -13.18 -6.10 16.69
CA LEU A 188 -11.79 -6.43 17.02
C LEU A 188 -11.04 -5.31 17.75
N LEU A 189 -11.19 -4.07 17.31
CA LEU A 189 -10.45 -2.94 17.91
C LEU A 189 -11.21 -1.62 17.73
N ASP A 190 -11.14 -0.80 18.75
CA ASP A 190 -11.37 0.63 18.66
C ASP A 190 -10.02 1.37 18.49
N GLY A 191 -10.07 2.61 18.05
CA GLY A 191 -8.85 3.41 17.83
C GLY A 191 -7.97 3.60 19.07
N GLU A 192 -8.44 3.24 20.27
CA GLU A 192 -7.71 3.39 21.54
C GLU A 192 -6.51 2.45 21.66
N LYS A 193 -6.50 1.34 20.90
CA LYS A 193 -5.39 0.38 20.89
C LYS A 193 -4.30 0.70 19.88
N MET A 194 -4.47 1.74 19.07
CA MET A 194 -3.45 2.16 18.12
C MET A 194 -2.22 2.70 18.84
N LEU A 195 -1.04 2.26 18.41
CA LEU A 195 0.21 2.80 18.91
C LEU A 195 0.51 4.18 18.30
N ALA A 196 1.29 4.98 19.00
CA ALA A 196 1.66 6.31 18.56
C ALA A 196 2.31 6.26 17.16
N GLY A 197 1.88 7.12 16.27
CA GLY A 197 2.35 7.19 14.89
C GLY A 197 1.59 6.32 13.90
N SER A 198 0.67 5.46 14.35
CA SER A 198 -0.25 4.73 13.48
C SER A 198 -1.54 5.51 13.27
N ILE A 199 -2.12 5.44 12.08
CA ILE A 199 -3.35 6.16 11.73
C ILE A 199 -4.51 5.17 11.68
N TYR A 200 -5.53 5.43 12.50
CA TYR A 200 -6.78 4.69 12.45
C TYR A 200 -7.59 5.14 11.22
N GLY A 201 -7.82 4.22 10.29
CA GLY A 201 -8.61 4.45 9.08
C GLY A 201 -10.10 4.22 9.27
N GLY A 202 -10.48 3.36 10.20
CA GLY A 202 -11.88 3.02 10.44
C GLY A 202 -12.15 1.52 10.48
N SER A 203 -13.40 1.16 10.21
CA SER A 203 -13.81 -0.24 10.06
C SER A 203 -13.48 -0.77 8.67
N LEU A 204 -13.08 -2.02 8.60
CA LEU A 204 -12.96 -2.74 7.35
C LEU A 204 -14.36 -2.98 6.78
N THR A 205 -14.61 -2.48 5.59
CA THR A 205 -15.85 -2.72 4.87
C THR A 205 -15.67 -3.81 3.84
N THR A 206 -16.63 -4.70 3.73
CA THR A 206 -16.59 -5.81 2.78
C THR A 206 -17.87 -5.86 1.96
N THR A 207 -17.79 -6.53 0.83
CA THR A 207 -18.94 -6.94 0.03
C THR A 207 -19.58 -8.20 0.65
N TYR A 208 -20.70 -8.65 0.12
CA TYR A 208 -21.39 -9.88 0.55
C TYR A 208 -20.55 -11.18 0.41
N LEU A 209 -19.41 -11.09 -0.31
CA LEU A 209 -18.46 -12.20 -0.47
C LEU A 209 -17.26 -12.09 0.48
N ASP A 210 -17.34 -11.27 1.52
CA ASP A 210 -16.26 -10.97 2.46
C ASP A 210 -15.01 -10.34 1.83
N ARG A 211 -15.14 -9.88 0.59
CA ARG A 211 -14.10 -9.18 -0.13
C ARG A 211 -13.99 -7.74 0.32
N PRO A 212 -12.79 -7.20 0.48
CA PRO A 212 -12.64 -5.79 0.81
C PRO A 212 -13.33 -4.89 -0.20
N HIS A 213 -14.04 -3.88 0.28
CA HIS A 213 -14.58 -2.82 -0.55
C HIS A 213 -13.74 -1.56 -0.36
N LEU A 214 -13.10 -1.16 -1.42
CA LEU A 214 -12.12 -0.07 -1.42
C LEU A 214 -12.63 1.13 -2.20
N TYR A 215 -12.11 2.28 -1.84
CA TYR A 215 -12.22 3.49 -2.62
C TYR A 215 -10.81 4.01 -2.91
N ILE A 216 -10.58 4.39 -4.16
CA ILE A 216 -9.36 5.05 -4.60
C ILE A 216 -9.72 6.46 -5.07
N ALA A 217 -9.01 7.45 -4.52
CA ALA A 217 -9.18 8.84 -4.89
C ALA A 217 -8.73 9.09 -6.34
N PRO A 218 -9.30 10.07 -7.04
CA PRO A 218 -8.88 10.41 -8.40
C PRO A 218 -7.63 11.28 -8.38
N ASN A 219 -7.03 11.46 -9.54
CA ASN A 219 -6.01 12.46 -9.80
C ASN A 219 -6.38 13.87 -9.29
N GLY A 220 -5.36 14.57 -8.89
CA GLY A 220 -5.36 15.70 -8.00
C GLY A 220 -6.30 16.87 -8.29
N THR A 221 -6.85 17.38 -7.22
CA THR A 221 -7.23 18.75 -6.99
C THR A 221 -6.38 19.31 -5.84
N LEU A 222 -6.36 20.60 -5.59
CA LEU A 222 -5.64 21.26 -4.47
C LEU A 222 -5.83 20.60 -3.08
N TYR A 223 -6.77 19.67 -2.94
CA TYR A 223 -7.14 18.97 -1.72
C TYR A 223 -7.16 17.45 -1.92
N ASN A 224 -6.76 16.98 -3.09
CA ASN A 224 -6.82 15.58 -3.42
C ASN A 224 -5.44 14.94 -3.24
N GLN A 225 -5.46 13.82 -2.58
CA GLN A 225 -4.29 13.00 -2.33
C GLN A 225 -4.24 11.90 -3.37
N GLY A 226 -3.88 12.20 -4.62
CA GLY A 226 -3.90 11.33 -5.78
C GLY A 226 -3.83 9.84 -5.46
N HIS A 227 -4.71 9.07 -6.01
CA HIS A 227 -4.88 7.62 -5.89
C HIS A 227 -4.83 6.98 -4.47
N SER A 228 -4.89 7.79 -3.39
CA SER A 228 -4.91 7.24 -2.02
C SER A 228 -6.03 6.24 -1.82
N VAL A 229 -5.70 5.09 -1.24
CA VAL A 229 -6.62 3.98 -1.01
C VAL A 229 -7.21 4.04 0.39
N SER A 230 -8.52 3.84 0.50
CA SER A 230 -9.23 3.72 1.79
C SER A 230 -10.28 2.62 1.74
N ALA A 231 -10.70 2.11 2.91
CA ALA A 231 -11.91 1.32 3.00
C ALA A 231 -13.10 2.18 2.61
N SER A 232 -14.05 1.61 1.87
CA SER A 232 -15.25 2.30 1.42
C SER A 232 -16.05 2.83 2.60
N GLY A 233 -16.56 4.06 2.50
CA GLY A 233 -17.55 4.57 3.43
C GLY A 233 -17.41 6.03 3.84
N TRP A 234 -16.25 6.55 4.12
CA TRP A 234 -16.11 7.96 4.44
C TRP A 234 -14.93 8.56 3.70
N HIS A 235 -15.26 9.37 2.71
CA HIS A 235 -14.28 10.16 1.98
C HIS A 235 -14.50 11.61 2.37
N PHE A 236 -13.41 12.29 2.64
CA PHE A 236 -13.46 13.74 2.76
C PHE A 236 -14.33 14.27 1.63
N PRO A 237 -15.24 15.23 1.88
CA PRO A 237 -16.07 15.76 0.83
C PRO A 237 -15.18 16.42 -0.21
N TYR A 238 -14.70 15.62 -1.15
CA TYR A 238 -14.04 16.15 -2.31
C TYR A 238 -15.09 16.92 -3.10
N TRP A 239 -14.87 18.18 -3.24
CA TRP A 239 -15.60 19.05 -4.14
C TRP A 239 -15.37 18.66 -5.61
N SER A 240 -14.51 17.67 -5.83
CA SER A 240 -14.27 17.08 -7.11
C SER A 240 -15.48 16.28 -7.56
N VAL A 241 -16.04 16.73 -8.59
CA VAL A 241 -16.88 16.11 -9.65
C VAL A 241 -17.81 14.96 -9.24
N GLY A 242 -17.92 14.63 -7.95
CA GLY A 242 -18.90 13.71 -7.38
C GLY A 242 -18.51 12.23 -7.43
N ASN A 243 -19.38 11.40 -6.93
CA ASN A 243 -19.28 9.94 -6.91
C ASN A 243 -19.35 9.36 -8.32
N SER A 244 -18.33 9.65 -9.16
CA SER A 244 -18.23 9.16 -10.52
C SER A 244 -16.89 8.49 -10.72
N GLY A 245 -16.89 7.40 -11.46
CA GLY A 245 -15.70 6.64 -11.71
C GLY A 245 -15.97 5.25 -12.26
N VAL A 246 -15.12 4.33 -11.87
CA VAL A 246 -15.18 2.93 -12.30
C VAL A 246 -15.29 2.05 -11.06
N ARG A 247 -16.21 1.09 -11.05
CA ARG A 247 -16.23 0.01 -10.08
C ARG A 247 -15.53 -1.20 -10.68
N TYR A 248 -14.35 -1.49 -10.17
CA TYR A 248 -13.62 -2.68 -10.55
C TYR A 248 -13.98 -3.86 -9.66
N PHE A 249 -14.01 -5.05 -10.26
CA PHE A 249 -14.21 -6.33 -9.58
C PHE A 249 -13.37 -7.41 -10.26
N TYR A 250 -13.00 -8.44 -9.52
CA TYR A 250 -12.30 -9.56 -10.11
C TYR A 250 -13.23 -10.37 -11.02
N GLY A 251 -12.85 -10.50 -12.27
CA GLY A 251 -13.57 -11.27 -13.30
C GLY A 251 -12.68 -12.24 -14.08
N GLY A 252 -11.37 -12.31 -13.75
CA GLY A 252 -10.39 -13.15 -14.46
C GLY A 252 -10.17 -12.71 -15.91
N GLU A 253 -10.44 -11.44 -16.21
CA GLU A 253 -10.25 -10.85 -17.54
C GLU A 253 -10.01 -9.35 -17.40
N ALA A 254 -8.90 -8.88 -17.94
CA ALA A 254 -8.55 -7.46 -17.98
C ALA A 254 -9.41 -6.72 -19.03
N LYS A 255 -10.44 -6.01 -18.59
CA LYS A 255 -11.28 -5.18 -19.45
C LYS A 255 -10.93 -3.71 -19.34
N LYS A 256 -11.16 -2.96 -20.41
CA LYS A 256 -10.99 -1.51 -20.42
C LYS A 256 -12.21 -0.85 -19.79
N PRO A 257 -12.02 0.07 -18.82
CA PRO A 257 -13.12 0.88 -18.34
C PRO A 257 -13.72 1.71 -19.46
N LEU A 258 -15.02 1.89 -19.40
CA LEU A 258 -15.67 2.89 -20.22
C LEU A 258 -15.22 4.27 -19.73
N PHE A 259 -14.97 5.16 -20.68
CA PHE A 259 -14.65 6.55 -20.41
C PHE A 259 -15.91 7.26 -19.88
N TRP A 260 -16.04 7.44 -18.56
CA TRP A 260 -17.31 7.77 -17.99
C TRP A 260 -17.25 8.66 -16.76
N ASN A 261 -18.22 9.55 -16.67
CA ASN A 261 -18.48 10.44 -15.56
C ASN A 261 -19.89 10.18 -15.00
N GLY A 262 -20.10 9.03 -14.36
CA GLY A 262 -21.37 8.60 -13.78
C GLY A 262 -21.16 7.82 -12.49
N PRO A 263 -22.23 7.37 -11.82
CA PRO A 263 -22.13 6.52 -10.65
C PRO A 263 -21.27 5.28 -10.91
N PHE A 264 -20.60 4.79 -9.87
CA PHE A 264 -19.74 3.59 -9.97
C PHE A 264 -20.52 2.36 -10.46
N GLU A 265 -21.76 2.24 -10.03
CA GLU A 265 -22.66 1.12 -10.37
C GLU A 265 -22.97 1.05 -11.87
N ASP A 266 -22.88 2.18 -12.56
CA ASP A 266 -23.18 2.28 -14.00
C ASP A 266 -21.94 2.02 -14.86
N ASN A 267 -20.75 1.90 -14.26
CA ASN A 267 -19.48 1.69 -14.96
C ASN A 267 -18.68 0.60 -14.24
N MET A 268 -19.14 -0.62 -14.35
CA MET A 268 -18.48 -1.79 -13.79
C MET A 268 -17.46 -2.36 -14.76
N CYS A 269 -16.27 -2.66 -14.28
CA CYS A 269 -15.16 -3.16 -15.08
C CYS A 269 -14.49 -4.36 -14.43
N SER A 270 -14.35 -5.45 -15.17
CA SER A 270 -13.59 -6.61 -14.74
C SER A 270 -12.12 -6.32 -14.79
N TYR A 271 -11.39 -6.73 -13.73
CA TYR A 271 -9.93 -6.80 -13.74
C TYR A 271 -9.44 -8.24 -13.69
N ASP A 272 -8.21 -8.42 -14.12
CA ASP A 272 -7.44 -9.65 -13.92
C ASP A 272 -6.42 -9.48 -12.82
N LEU A 273 -5.99 -10.58 -12.20
CA LEU A 273 -4.94 -10.61 -11.19
C LEU A 273 -3.60 -10.98 -11.83
N CYS A 274 -2.56 -10.26 -11.45
CA CYS A 274 -1.19 -10.51 -11.86
C CYS A 274 -0.30 -10.69 -10.61
N PRO A 275 0.51 -11.74 -10.51
CA PRO A 275 1.45 -11.88 -9.40
C PRO A 275 2.40 -10.69 -9.33
N LEU A 276 2.62 -10.16 -8.13
CA LEU A 276 3.60 -9.09 -7.91
C LEU A 276 5.03 -9.53 -8.29
N ASP A 277 5.27 -10.83 -8.39
CA ASP A 277 6.53 -11.43 -8.83
C ASP A 277 7.01 -10.85 -10.16
N GLU A 278 6.08 -10.51 -11.06
CA GLU A 278 6.43 -9.88 -12.34
C GLU A 278 7.15 -8.53 -12.14
N LEU A 279 6.71 -7.74 -11.17
CA LEU A 279 7.37 -6.48 -10.82
C LEU A 279 8.59 -6.70 -9.92
N TRP A 280 8.48 -7.62 -8.97
CA TRP A 280 9.54 -7.95 -8.02
C TRP A 280 10.81 -8.43 -8.71
N ALA A 281 10.69 -9.10 -9.84
CA ALA A 281 11.83 -9.54 -10.64
C ALA A 281 12.73 -8.38 -11.10
N PHE A 282 12.18 -7.17 -11.27
CA PHE A 282 12.91 -5.97 -11.68
C PHE A 282 13.44 -5.12 -10.53
N ARG A 283 13.26 -5.53 -9.26
CA ARG A 283 13.62 -4.72 -8.08
C ARG A 283 15.07 -4.29 -8.00
N ASN A 284 15.96 -5.03 -8.63
CA ASN A 284 17.40 -4.72 -8.64
C ASN A 284 17.81 -3.77 -9.76
N GLY A 285 16.89 -3.43 -10.67
CA GLY A 285 17.16 -2.56 -11.80
C GLY A 285 18.32 -2.99 -12.70
N PRO A 286 18.54 -2.50 -13.84
CA PRO A 286 19.31 -1.29 -14.04
C PRO A 286 18.42 -0.12 -14.44
N TYR A 287 18.84 1.08 -14.08
CA TYR A 287 18.27 2.32 -14.56
C TYR A 287 18.82 2.61 -15.96
N ASP A 288 18.33 1.92 -16.96
CA ASP A 288 18.81 2.07 -18.35
C ASP A 288 17.68 2.24 -19.37
N GLY A 289 16.46 2.53 -18.88
CA GLY A 289 15.26 2.60 -19.72
C GLY A 289 14.70 1.24 -20.16
N SER A 290 15.35 0.14 -19.76
CA SER A 290 14.86 -1.23 -19.93
C SER A 290 14.33 -1.82 -18.63
N SER A 291 14.43 -1.09 -17.53
CA SER A 291 14.00 -1.51 -16.20
C SER A 291 12.91 -0.58 -15.65
N VAL A 292 11.90 -1.18 -15.08
CA VAL A 292 10.75 -0.49 -14.48
C VAL A 292 11.15 0.34 -13.25
N PHE A 293 12.16 -0.10 -12.51
CA PHE A 293 12.58 0.53 -11.26
C PHE A 293 14.06 0.83 -11.24
N GLY A 294 14.41 1.97 -10.67
CA GLY A 294 15.75 2.12 -10.11
C GLY A 294 15.91 1.19 -8.92
N SER A 295 17.13 0.68 -8.75
CA SER A 295 17.44 -0.32 -7.72
C SER A 295 16.82 0.01 -6.36
N TYR A 296 15.79 -0.72 -5.94
CA TYR A 296 15.02 -0.53 -4.71
C TYR A 296 14.47 0.90 -4.50
N GLY A 297 14.41 1.68 -5.57
CA GLY A 297 14.03 3.08 -5.52
C GLY A 297 12.63 3.33 -6.04
N ALA A 298 12.42 4.56 -6.52
CA ALA A 298 11.21 4.97 -7.19
C ALA A 298 11.08 4.31 -8.57
N PHE A 299 9.90 4.34 -9.13
CA PHE A 299 9.72 4.13 -10.56
C PHE A 299 10.63 5.07 -11.36
N ASP A 300 11.09 4.60 -12.50
CA ASP A 300 11.64 5.47 -13.51
C ASP A 300 10.52 6.31 -14.11
N GLY A 301 10.76 7.57 -14.46
CA GLY A 301 9.69 8.45 -14.96
C GLY A 301 10.06 9.92 -14.88
N ASP A 302 9.35 10.74 -15.65
CA ASP A 302 9.45 12.21 -15.64
C ASP A 302 8.69 12.76 -14.41
N ASN A 303 9.42 12.90 -13.32
CA ASN A 303 8.87 13.35 -12.06
C ASN A 303 9.12 14.83 -11.82
N TRP A 304 8.07 15.59 -11.59
CA TRP A 304 8.11 16.95 -11.11
C TRP A 304 7.72 16.95 -9.64
N GLY A 305 8.66 17.20 -8.75
CA GLY A 305 8.39 17.27 -7.32
C GLY A 305 9.15 16.23 -6.50
N GLU A 306 8.91 16.25 -5.18
CA GLU A 306 9.59 15.39 -4.21
C GLU A 306 8.94 14.00 -4.07
N ASP A 307 7.66 13.88 -4.39
CA ASP A 307 6.92 12.64 -4.27
C ASP A 307 7.02 11.84 -5.57
N ARG A 308 7.98 10.95 -5.60
CA ARG A 308 8.11 9.94 -6.64
C ARG A 308 7.32 8.73 -6.23
N ALA A 309 6.59 8.13 -7.17
CA ALA A 309 6.01 6.83 -6.96
C ALA A 309 7.08 5.81 -6.58
N ASN A 310 6.80 5.03 -5.57
CA ASN A 310 7.68 3.98 -5.09
C ASN A 310 6.98 2.63 -5.23
N PRO A 311 7.73 1.55 -5.52
CA PRO A 311 7.20 0.20 -5.46
C PRO A 311 6.97 -0.25 -4.01
N PRO A 312 6.16 -1.29 -3.77
CA PRO A 312 5.80 -1.74 -2.42
C PRO A 312 6.98 -2.07 -1.51
N TRP A 313 8.09 -2.53 -2.08
CA TRP A 313 9.33 -2.82 -1.33
C TRP A 313 10.18 -1.60 -0.98
N ALA A 314 9.73 -0.40 -1.39
CA ALA A 314 10.37 0.87 -1.04
C ALA A 314 9.42 1.83 -0.29
N TRP A 315 8.15 1.48 -0.15
CA TRP A 315 7.19 2.32 0.58
C TRP A 315 7.65 2.58 2.00
N ARG A 316 7.53 3.84 2.42
CA ARG A 316 7.84 4.29 3.77
C ARG A 316 6.55 4.67 4.48
N ASN A 317 6.47 4.33 5.75
CA ASN A 317 5.43 4.88 6.59
C ASN A 317 5.96 6.18 7.24
N LYS A 318 5.44 7.32 6.81
CA LYS A 318 5.86 8.64 7.33
C LYS A 318 5.41 8.86 8.78
N THR A 319 4.42 8.12 9.27
CA THR A 319 3.76 8.35 10.56
C THR A 319 3.95 7.24 11.57
N ALA A 320 4.24 6.02 11.15
CA ALA A 320 4.51 4.88 12.02
C ALA A 320 5.96 4.43 11.93
N TYR A 321 6.41 3.66 12.92
CA TYR A 321 7.78 3.19 13.08
C TYR A 321 8.17 2.06 12.10
N GLY A 322 7.69 2.14 10.84
CA GLY A 322 8.06 1.19 9.79
C GLY A 322 9.37 1.57 9.11
N PHE A 323 10.11 0.59 8.64
CA PHE A 323 11.23 0.80 7.72
C PHE A 323 10.75 0.74 6.26
N GLY A 324 11.54 1.29 5.34
CA GLY A 324 11.21 1.23 3.91
C GLY A 324 11.02 -0.21 3.44
N GLY A 325 9.86 -0.49 2.84
CA GLY A 325 9.50 -1.80 2.34
C GLY A 325 8.86 -2.76 3.35
N SER A 326 8.73 -2.39 4.63
CA SER A 326 8.10 -3.27 5.63
C SER A 326 6.65 -3.62 5.30
N PHE A 327 5.98 -2.79 4.52
CA PHE A 327 4.66 -3.06 4.00
C PHE A 327 4.60 -4.46 3.33
N LEU A 328 5.56 -4.76 2.48
CA LEU A 328 5.63 -5.99 1.73
C LEU A 328 6.54 -7.03 2.38
N SER A 329 7.74 -6.64 2.81
CA SER A 329 8.75 -7.61 3.24
C SER A 329 8.50 -8.19 4.63
N ASP A 330 7.77 -7.47 5.50
CA ASP A 330 7.43 -7.93 6.84
C ASP A 330 6.07 -7.38 7.32
N PRO A 331 4.96 -7.85 6.73
CA PRO A 331 3.62 -7.39 7.13
C PRO A 331 3.32 -7.70 8.60
N VAL A 332 3.85 -8.77 9.17
CA VAL A 332 3.72 -9.08 10.60
C VAL A 332 4.30 -7.96 11.45
N TRP A 333 5.50 -7.45 11.12
CA TRP A 333 6.09 -6.29 11.78
C TRP A 333 5.17 -5.08 11.70
N THR A 334 4.64 -4.81 10.51
CA THR A 334 3.79 -3.64 10.26
C THR A 334 2.52 -3.67 11.11
N PHE A 335 1.83 -4.81 11.20
CA PHE A 335 0.64 -4.96 12.04
C PHE A 335 0.97 -4.92 13.54
N ASN A 336 1.99 -5.67 14.00
CA ASN A 336 2.35 -5.72 15.42
C ASN A 336 2.80 -4.36 15.95
N ARG A 337 3.44 -3.55 15.11
CA ARG A 337 3.90 -2.19 15.47
C ARG A 337 2.80 -1.13 15.42
N ALA A 338 1.68 -1.42 14.80
CA ALA A 338 0.58 -0.49 14.70
C ALA A 338 -0.40 -0.58 15.87
N VAL A 339 -0.53 -1.76 16.49
CA VAL A 339 -1.60 -2.07 17.45
C VAL A 339 -1.04 -2.65 18.73
N SER A 340 -1.35 -2.01 19.86
CA SER A 340 -0.93 -2.47 21.19
C SER A 340 -1.52 -3.85 21.50
N GLY A 341 -0.66 -4.76 21.94
CA GLY A 341 -1.05 -6.12 22.35
C GLY A 341 -1.29 -7.08 21.20
N MET A 342 -1.02 -6.68 19.95
CA MET A 342 -0.94 -7.61 18.84
C MET A 342 0.28 -8.52 19.04
N ASN A 343 0.06 -9.80 18.79
CA ASN A 343 1.09 -10.84 18.88
C ASN A 343 0.94 -11.80 17.71
N LEU A 344 0.88 -11.25 16.49
CA LEU A 344 0.85 -12.06 15.27
C LEU A 344 2.15 -12.85 15.16
N SER A 345 2.03 -14.12 14.80
CA SER A 345 3.18 -15.00 14.62
C SER A 345 4.02 -14.55 13.42
N ALA A 346 5.33 -14.45 13.64
CA ALA A 346 6.31 -14.16 12.59
C ALA A 346 7.03 -15.43 12.08
N ASN A 347 6.46 -16.60 12.35
CA ASN A 347 6.95 -17.86 11.80
C ASN A 347 6.48 -17.99 10.36
N TYR A 348 7.18 -17.31 9.45
CA TYR A 348 6.87 -17.39 8.03
C TYR A 348 7.08 -18.80 7.50
N VAL A 349 6.04 -19.35 6.89
CA VAL A 349 6.06 -20.58 6.09
C VAL A 349 6.50 -20.22 4.67
N ASP A 350 5.99 -19.08 4.16
CA ASP A 350 6.40 -18.49 2.89
C ASP A 350 6.46 -16.94 3.00
N ASN A 351 7.58 -16.38 2.54
CA ASN A 351 7.80 -14.94 2.38
C ASN A 351 8.74 -14.69 1.19
N ALA A 352 8.17 -14.67 0.00
CA ALA A 352 8.91 -14.51 -1.25
C ALA A 352 9.47 -13.09 -1.45
N TYR A 353 8.98 -12.10 -0.69
CA TYR A 353 9.28 -10.68 -0.89
C TYR A 353 10.27 -10.10 0.13
N ALA A 354 11.08 -10.95 0.74
CA ALA A 354 12.19 -10.55 1.58
C ALA A 354 13.52 -10.98 0.95
N ASP A 355 14.51 -10.11 0.97
CA ASP A 355 15.87 -10.43 0.53
C ASP A 355 16.79 -10.75 1.69
N TRP A 356 16.47 -10.23 2.88
CA TRP A 356 17.26 -10.41 4.08
C TRP A 356 16.42 -10.94 5.23
N LYS A 357 16.99 -11.93 5.92
CA LYS A 357 16.55 -12.34 7.25
C LYS A 357 17.59 -11.89 8.27
N LEU A 358 17.18 -10.99 9.16
CA LEU A 358 18.02 -10.48 10.22
C LEU A 358 17.63 -11.19 11.52
N THR A 359 18.61 -11.78 12.22
CA THR A 359 18.39 -12.47 13.49
C THR A 359 19.15 -11.76 14.59
N PHE A 360 18.45 -11.36 15.65
CA PHE A 360 19.03 -10.68 16.81
C PHE A 360 19.36 -11.69 17.90
N GLY A 361 20.53 -11.55 18.49
CA GLY A 361 21.06 -12.51 19.44
C GLY A 361 21.20 -11.94 20.83
N LYS A 362 22.44 -11.93 21.33
CA LYS A 362 22.78 -11.42 22.66
C LYS A 362 23.38 -10.02 22.57
N ALA A 363 23.22 -9.28 23.66
CA ALA A 363 23.92 -8.02 23.87
C ALA A 363 24.69 -8.05 25.22
N SER A 364 25.76 -7.27 25.31
CA SER A 364 26.46 -7.03 26.56
C SER A 364 26.69 -5.55 26.76
N LEU A 365 26.59 -5.11 28.02
CA LEU A 365 26.86 -3.74 28.43
C LEU A 365 28.01 -3.68 29.40
N PRO A 366 28.83 -2.62 29.41
CA PRO A 366 29.79 -2.37 30.48
C PRO A 366 29.10 -2.33 31.87
N ALA A 367 29.76 -2.78 32.91
CA ALA A 367 29.17 -2.92 34.25
C ALA A 367 28.56 -1.63 34.85
N HIS A 368 28.97 -0.46 34.36
CA HIS A 368 28.46 0.84 34.80
C HIS A 368 27.32 1.39 33.94
N VAL A 369 26.93 0.66 32.90
CA VAL A 369 25.86 1.05 31.94
C VAL A 369 24.65 0.16 32.17
N LYS A 370 23.49 0.75 32.34
CA LYS A 370 22.23 0.04 32.49
C LYS A 370 21.43 -0.02 31.21
N PRO A 371 20.58 -1.05 31.01
CA PRO A 371 19.73 -1.15 29.81
C PRO A 371 18.84 0.07 29.59
N GLU A 372 18.32 0.66 30.66
CA GLU A 372 17.45 1.84 30.58
C GLU A 372 18.17 3.15 30.17
N ASP A 373 19.51 3.13 30.16
CA ASP A 373 20.35 4.28 29.80
C ASP A 373 20.88 4.23 28.37
N VAL A 374 20.50 3.20 27.61
CA VAL A 374 20.96 3.00 26.23
C VAL A 374 19.81 2.83 25.25
N THR A 375 20.11 3.11 23.99
CA THR A 375 19.26 2.80 22.82
C THR A 375 20.03 1.89 21.87
N LEU A 376 19.29 1.08 21.14
CA LEU A 376 19.82 0.13 20.15
C LEU A 376 19.46 0.59 18.75
N HIS A 377 20.43 0.54 17.86
CA HIS A 377 20.33 1.05 16.51
C HIS A 377 20.78 -0.01 15.51
N LEU A 378 19.91 -0.37 14.61
CA LEU A 378 20.23 -1.22 13.46
C LEU A 378 20.71 -0.34 12.32
N LEU A 379 21.91 -0.62 11.83
CA LEU A 379 22.51 0.11 10.71
C LEU A 379 22.70 -0.80 9.52
N ARG A 380 22.56 -0.23 8.33
CA ARG A 380 22.99 -0.83 7.08
C ARG A 380 23.99 0.10 6.41
N ASP A 381 25.19 -0.41 6.12
CA ASP A 381 26.29 0.35 5.52
C ASP A 381 26.62 1.67 6.26
N GLY A 382 26.43 1.64 7.59
CA GLY A 382 26.65 2.79 8.45
C GLY A 382 25.48 3.78 8.55
N TRP A 383 24.41 3.59 7.79
CA TRP A 383 23.20 4.42 7.86
C TRP A 383 22.14 3.78 8.77
N GLU A 384 21.41 4.64 9.46
CA GLU A 384 20.31 4.22 10.32
C GLU A 384 19.24 3.51 9.51
N PHE A 385 19.00 2.23 9.79
CA PHE A 385 17.91 1.45 9.23
C PHE A 385 16.73 1.40 10.19
N GLY A 386 17.02 1.26 11.48
CA GLY A 386 16.02 1.30 12.53
C GLY A 386 16.66 1.32 13.92
N GLY A 387 15.91 1.76 14.92
CA GLY A 387 16.47 1.90 16.27
C GLY A 387 15.48 2.43 17.30
N ASN A 388 16.02 3.04 18.35
CA ASN A 388 15.31 3.59 19.50
C ASN A 388 14.37 2.58 20.17
N ASP A 389 13.11 2.62 19.85
CA ASP A 389 12.05 1.82 20.45
C ASP A 389 11.79 0.47 19.74
N TRP A 390 12.63 0.08 18.78
CA TRP A 390 12.46 -1.20 18.09
C TRP A 390 12.87 -2.39 18.93
N PHE A 391 13.78 -2.18 19.89
CA PHE A 391 14.45 -3.26 20.58
C PHE A 391 14.27 -3.20 22.10
N THR A 392 14.29 -4.38 22.70
CA THR A 392 14.31 -4.57 24.14
C THR A 392 15.52 -5.40 24.56
N LEU A 393 16.03 -5.12 25.77
CA LEU A 393 17.08 -5.89 26.42
C LEU A 393 16.54 -6.55 27.67
N THR A 394 16.59 -7.87 27.74
CA THR A 394 16.17 -8.63 28.92
C THR A 394 17.38 -9.39 29.51
N ALA A 395 17.70 -9.17 30.76
CA ALA A 395 18.81 -9.86 31.40
C ALA A 395 18.59 -11.38 31.40
N ASP A 396 19.63 -12.14 31.01
CA ASP A 396 19.59 -13.61 30.96
C ASP A 396 20.12 -14.28 32.26
N GLY A 397 20.51 -13.48 33.25
CA GLY A 397 21.06 -13.95 34.52
C GLY A 397 22.56 -14.34 34.51
N ASN A 398 23.20 -14.33 33.32
CA ASN A 398 24.59 -14.72 33.14
C ASN A 398 25.52 -13.55 32.75
N GLY A 399 25.04 -12.30 32.93
CA GLY A 399 25.76 -11.09 32.56
C GLY A 399 25.56 -10.66 31.09
N TRP A 400 24.66 -11.31 30.38
CA TRP A 400 24.23 -10.96 29.04
C TRP A 400 22.78 -10.53 29.03
N TYR A 401 22.37 -9.96 27.93
CA TYR A 401 20.98 -9.58 27.64
C TYR A 401 20.50 -10.28 26.37
N ASP A 402 19.28 -10.80 26.44
CA ASP A 402 18.54 -11.19 25.22
C ASP A 402 18.11 -9.92 24.49
N LEU A 403 18.53 -9.81 23.24
CA LEU A 403 18.13 -8.74 22.33
C LEU A 403 16.94 -9.19 21.50
N ARG A 404 15.81 -8.52 21.67
CA ARG A 404 14.57 -8.83 20.97
C ARG A 404 13.99 -7.57 20.36
N LEU A 405 13.17 -7.74 19.31
CA LEU A 405 12.25 -6.69 18.87
C LEU A 405 11.19 -6.45 19.95
N CYS A 406 10.62 -5.27 19.99
CA CYS A 406 9.70 -4.88 21.06
C CYS A 406 8.41 -5.73 21.12
N GLU A 407 8.02 -6.40 20.05
CA GLU A 407 6.94 -7.40 20.02
C GLU A 407 7.41 -8.80 20.43
N GLY A 408 8.65 -8.94 20.88
CA GLY A 408 9.18 -10.17 21.49
C GLY A 408 9.88 -11.14 20.56
N ARG A 409 9.83 -10.96 19.25
CA ARG A 409 10.53 -11.81 18.28
C ARG A 409 11.99 -11.43 18.10
N ASP A 410 12.78 -12.33 17.55
CA ASP A 410 14.23 -12.16 17.33
C ASP A 410 14.61 -12.06 15.85
N THR A 411 13.64 -11.98 14.96
CA THR A 411 13.88 -11.92 13.50
C THR A 411 13.14 -10.76 12.87
N LEU A 412 13.73 -10.18 11.80
CA LEU A 412 13.16 -9.14 10.96
C LEU A 412 13.44 -9.50 9.51
N PHE A 413 12.45 -9.26 8.65
CA PHE A 413 12.58 -9.48 7.20
C PHE A 413 12.63 -8.15 6.47
N ALA A 414 13.55 -7.98 5.53
CA ALA A 414 13.74 -6.73 4.82
C ALA A 414 13.97 -6.95 3.33
N ALA A 415 13.35 -6.12 2.52
CA ALA A 415 13.62 -5.98 1.10
C ALA A 415 14.74 -4.95 0.91
N GLN A 416 15.94 -5.42 0.64
CA GLN A 416 17.11 -4.57 0.45
C GLN A 416 18.09 -5.22 -0.54
N PRO A 417 18.84 -4.43 -1.35
CA PRO A 417 19.79 -4.96 -2.32
C PRO A 417 20.74 -5.99 -1.73
N ALA A 418 21.21 -6.91 -2.55
CA ALA A 418 22.28 -7.83 -2.17
C ALA A 418 23.56 -7.07 -1.78
N GLY A 419 24.38 -7.67 -0.91
CA GLY A 419 25.59 -7.04 -0.39
C GLY A 419 25.30 -6.06 0.75
N GLY A 420 26.32 -5.27 1.09
CA GLY A 420 26.25 -4.36 2.24
C GLY A 420 26.52 -5.07 3.58
N THR A 421 26.60 -4.26 4.63
CA THR A 421 26.87 -4.72 5.99
C THR A 421 25.77 -4.31 6.95
N TRP A 422 25.33 -5.27 7.77
CA TRP A 422 24.40 -5.03 8.85
C TRP A 422 25.13 -4.99 10.19
N LYS A 423 24.80 -4.02 11.03
CA LYS A 423 25.45 -3.81 12.32
C LYS A 423 24.44 -3.31 13.36
N MET A 424 24.57 -3.80 14.59
CA MET A 424 23.93 -3.16 15.75
C MET A 424 24.88 -2.19 16.42
N GLU A 425 24.39 -1.04 16.82
CA GLU A 425 25.07 -0.09 17.70
C GLU A 425 24.29 0.10 19.00
N VAL A 426 25.02 0.20 20.11
CA VAL A 426 24.49 0.60 21.40
C VAL A 426 24.90 2.05 21.63
N ARG A 427 23.93 2.94 21.82
CA ARG A 427 24.17 4.38 22.04
C ARG A 427 23.64 4.81 23.40
N ASP A 428 24.28 5.79 24.01
CA ASP A 428 23.82 6.44 25.23
C ASP A 428 22.68 7.45 24.94
N LYS A 429 22.16 8.08 25.98
CA LYS A 429 21.11 9.11 25.88
C LYS A 429 21.51 10.34 25.08
N ASP A 430 22.81 10.58 24.91
CA ASP A 430 23.35 11.67 24.08
C ASP A 430 23.58 11.22 22.60
N GLY A 431 23.24 9.98 22.26
CA GLY A 431 23.40 9.39 20.94
C GLY A 431 24.82 8.93 20.62
N LYS A 432 25.74 8.89 21.61
CA LYS A 432 27.11 8.44 21.42
C LYS A 432 27.22 6.93 21.57
N VAL A 433 28.05 6.31 20.73
CA VAL A 433 28.32 4.87 20.82
C VAL A 433 28.96 4.54 22.16
N VAL A 434 28.38 3.58 22.88
CA VAL A 434 28.88 3.12 24.18
C VAL A 434 30.09 2.21 23.96
N THR A 435 31.26 2.67 24.37
CA THR A 435 32.50 1.90 24.26
C THR A 435 32.46 0.64 25.10
N GLY A 436 32.75 -0.50 24.50
CA GLY A 436 32.73 -1.81 25.18
C GLY A 436 31.34 -2.46 25.27
N ALA A 437 30.30 -1.82 24.76
CA ALA A 437 29.01 -2.47 24.51
C ALA A 437 29.05 -3.29 23.22
N PHE A 438 28.26 -4.35 23.18
CA PHE A 438 28.10 -5.22 22.03
C PHE A 438 26.63 -5.62 21.88
N ALA A 439 26.15 -5.69 20.66
CA ALA A 439 24.84 -6.25 20.32
C ALA A 439 24.95 -7.03 19.00
N ALA A 440 24.48 -8.27 19.01
CA ALA A 440 24.63 -9.18 17.89
C ALA A 440 23.45 -9.08 16.91
N VAL A 441 23.78 -8.98 15.63
CA VAL A 441 22.86 -9.24 14.51
C VAL A 441 23.54 -10.18 13.51
N THR A 442 22.82 -11.20 13.10
CA THR A 442 23.20 -12.08 11.98
C THR A 442 22.31 -11.75 10.81
N ALA A 443 22.91 -11.47 9.66
CA ALA A 443 22.19 -11.15 8.45
C ALA A 443 22.40 -12.26 7.42
N GLU A 444 21.32 -12.86 6.96
CA GLU A 444 21.28 -13.88 5.94
C GLU A 444 20.59 -13.32 4.71
N TYR A 445 21.28 -13.35 3.55
CA TYR A 445 20.65 -13.00 2.29
C TYR A 445 19.86 -14.21 1.78
N ILE A 446 18.54 -14.04 1.67
CA ILE A 446 17.58 -15.08 1.26
C ILE A 446 16.91 -14.76 -0.08
N GLY A 447 17.22 -13.60 -0.66
CA GLY A 447 16.67 -13.13 -1.94
C GLY A 447 17.02 -14.08 -3.09
N LYS A 448 16.05 -14.23 -3.98
CA LYS A 448 16.14 -15.09 -5.19
C LYS A 448 16.53 -14.28 -6.40
#